data_210bea9d5177002ad6f6fcfe21e5c26b
#
_entry.id   210bea9d5177002ad6f6fcfe21e5c26b
#
_cell.length_a   1.000
_cell.length_b   1.000
_cell.length_c   1.000
_cell.angle_alpha   90.00
_cell.angle_beta   90.00
_cell.angle_gamma   90.00
#
_symmetry.space_group_name_H-M   'P 1'
#
loop_
_entity.id
_entity.type
_entity.pdbx_description
1 polymer ?
#
loop_
_entity_poly.entity_id
_entity_poly.type
_entity_poly.pdbx_seq_one_letter_code
_entity_poly.pdbx_strand_id
1 'polypeptide(L)'
;MKVSNRKCVRHLAWKSLLASRTRNLIAIVAIALTTMLFTSLFTIALSINDGFQQSNFRQVGGFSHGGFKYMTQAQFDELKDDPLIGQWGERRYLGMPREAPFNKAHVEVSFADANEAHWMYCDPVEGSLPQEGTDQAATDTHVLELLGIKPEIGAEFTLTFDVDGHETTQTFTLCGWWEYDEAIVANHVLIPESRVNEILAEVGVDPDSPDDGMTGRWNLDVMLKSDSRHIERDLNQILENHGYQSETA
;
A
#
# COMPACT_ATOMS: atom_id res chain seq x y z
N MET A 1 23.33 -33.86 -54.75
CA MET A 1 22.16 -34.78 -54.75
C MET A 1 21.39 -34.53 -53.43
N LYS A 2 20.24 -33.80 -53.48
CA LYS A 2 19.39 -33.59 -52.30
C LYS A 2 18.47 -34.80 -52.17
N VAL A 3 18.77 -35.73 -51.24
CA VAL A 3 17.90 -36.85 -50.93
C VAL A 3 16.74 -36.33 -50.07
N SER A 4 15.60 -36.03 -50.73
CA SER A 4 14.38 -35.59 -50.07
C SER A 4 13.46 -36.79 -49.75
N ASN A 5 13.93 -37.72 -48.90
CA ASN A 5 13.06 -38.82 -48.49
C ASN A 5 12.67 -38.72 -47.01
N ARG A 6 11.94 -37.64 -46.67
CA ARG A 6 11.48 -37.37 -45.29
C ARG A 6 10.65 -38.51 -44.70
N LYS A 7 9.91 -39.26 -45.55
CA LYS A 7 9.10 -40.42 -45.11
C LYS A 7 10.00 -41.57 -44.61
N CYS A 8 11.09 -41.89 -45.36
CA CYS A 8 12.02 -42.94 -44.99
C CYS A 8 12.80 -42.62 -43.73
N VAL A 9 13.28 -41.38 -43.61
CA VAL A 9 14.00 -40.88 -42.44
C VAL A 9 13.10 -40.95 -41.17
N ARG A 10 11.84 -40.51 -41.30
CA ARG A 10 10.87 -40.57 -40.19
C ARG A 10 10.53 -41.98 -39.79
N HIS A 11 10.39 -42.91 -40.74
CA HIS A 11 10.14 -44.32 -40.47
C HIS A 11 11.32 -45.00 -39.81
N LEU A 12 12.54 -44.72 -40.26
CA LEU A 12 13.77 -45.21 -39.65
C LEU A 12 13.94 -44.71 -38.21
N ALA A 13 13.74 -43.41 -37.99
CA ALA A 13 13.77 -42.82 -36.67
C ALA A 13 12.76 -43.46 -35.70
N TRP A 14 11.52 -43.66 -36.18
CA TRP A 14 10.49 -44.32 -35.36
C TRP A 14 10.84 -45.79 -35.00
N LYS A 15 11.35 -46.57 -35.96
CA LYS A 15 11.81 -47.95 -35.73
C LYS A 15 13.00 -47.98 -34.78
N SER A 16 13.96 -47.08 -34.92
CA SER A 16 15.09 -46.93 -34.00
C SER A 16 14.64 -46.60 -32.58
N LEU A 17 13.65 -45.73 -32.46
CA LEU A 17 13.07 -45.33 -31.14
C LEU A 17 12.37 -46.52 -30.48
N LEU A 18 11.65 -47.34 -31.25
CA LEU A 18 10.98 -48.55 -30.76
C LEU A 18 11.95 -49.70 -30.43
N ALA A 19 13.07 -49.81 -31.12
CA ALA A 19 14.09 -50.85 -30.89
C ALA A 19 14.80 -50.67 -29.53
N SER A 20 14.89 -49.43 -29.00
CA SER A 20 15.52 -49.10 -27.73
C SER A 20 14.55 -48.57 -26.67
N ARG A 21 13.35 -49.19 -26.58
CA ARG A 21 12.22 -48.66 -25.78
C ARG A 21 12.60 -48.34 -24.33
N THR A 22 13.27 -49.24 -23.63
CA THR A 22 13.62 -49.06 -22.23
C THR A 22 14.58 -47.89 -22.03
N ARG A 23 15.63 -47.80 -22.87
CA ARG A 23 16.59 -46.67 -22.80
C ARG A 23 15.95 -45.35 -23.09
N ASN A 24 15.07 -45.29 -24.11
CA ASN A 24 14.38 -44.07 -24.48
C ASN A 24 13.35 -43.68 -23.43
N LEU A 25 12.63 -44.63 -22.83
CA LEU A 25 11.70 -44.36 -21.72
C LEU A 25 12.43 -43.75 -20.53
N ILE A 26 13.59 -44.36 -20.13
CA ILE A 26 14.41 -43.83 -19.03
C ILE A 26 14.87 -42.41 -19.34
N ALA A 27 15.31 -42.13 -20.57
CA ALA A 27 15.72 -40.78 -20.97
C ALA A 27 14.57 -39.78 -20.91
N ILE A 28 13.38 -40.14 -21.40
CA ILE A 28 12.19 -39.31 -21.35
C ILE A 28 11.79 -39.02 -19.91
N VAL A 29 11.75 -40.05 -19.06
CA VAL A 29 11.43 -39.90 -17.62
C VAL A 29 12.47 -39.01 -16.92
N ALA A 30 13.75 -39.19 -17.20
CA ALA A 30 14.81 -38.38 -16.63
C ALA A 30 14.66 -36.91 -17.03
N ILE A 31 14.40 -36.62 -18.32
CA ILE A 31 14.18 -35.26 -18.79
C ILE A 31 12.92 -34.66 -18.16
N ALA A 32 11.82 -35.45 -18.11
CA ALA A 32 10.56 -34.98 -17.50
C ALA A 32 10.75 -34.63 -16.02
N LEU A 33 11.41 -35.50 -15.25
CA LEU A 33 11.72 -35.28 -13.82
C LEU A 33 12.61 -34.05 -13.62
N THR A 34 13.66 -33.91 -14.44
CA THR A 34 14.55 -32.76 -14.38
C THR A 34 13.80 -31.46 -14.68
N THR A 35 12.99 -31.45 -15.73
CA THR A 35 12.16 -30.28 -16.09
C THR A 35 11.18 -29.94 -14.98
N MET A 36 10.50 -30.94 -14.40
CA MET A 36 9.58 -30.77 -13.29
C MET A 36 10.29 -30.18 -12.07
N LEU A 37 11.47 -30.68 -11.74
CA LEU A 37 12.29 -30.18 -10.63
C LEU A 37 12.64 -28.71 -10.82
N PHE A 38 13.18 -28.33 -11.99
CA PHE A 38 13.52 -26.93 -12.28
C PHE A 38 12.29 -26.03 -12.25
N THR A 39 11.19 -26.44 -12.89
CA THR A 39 9.96 -25.65 -12.90
C THR A 39 9.45 -25.43 -11.48
N SER A 40 9.41 -26.47 -10.65
CA SER A 40 8.98 -26.37 -9.25
C SER A 40 9.88 -25.43 -8.45
N LEU A 41 11.20 -25.55 -8.63
CA LEU A 41 12.19 -24.72 -7.91
C LEU A 41 12.03 -23.23 -8.27
N PHE A 42 11.90 -22.91 -9.55
CA PHE A 42 11.68 -21.53 -9.99
C PHE A 42 10.33 -20.98 -9.54
N THR A 43 9.26 -21.79 -9.60
CA THR A 43 7.93 -21.37 -9.13
C THR A 43 7.97 -21.05 -7.64
N ILE A 44 8.58 -21.90 -6.82
CA ILE A 44 8.72 -21.67 -5.38
C ILE A 44 9.55 -20.40 -5.12
N ALA A 45 10.67 -20.23 -5.81
CA ALA A 45 11.53 -19.07 -5.63
C ALA A 45 10.81 -17.74 -5.97
N LEU A 46 10.04 -17.72 -7.06
CA LEU A 46 9.23 -16.56 -7.43
C LEU A 46 8.11 -16.30 -6.41
N SER A 47 7.38 -17.35 -5.99
CA SER A 47 6.31 -17.21 -4.99
C SER A 47 6.82 -16.69 -3.64
N ILE A 48 8.01 -17.13 -3.21
CA ILE A 48 8.64 -16.64 -1.98
C ILE A 48 9.00 -15.15 -2.14
N ASN A 49 9.59 -14.76 -3.26
CA ASN A 49 9.95 -13.37 -3.51
C ASN A 49 8.71 -12.45 -3.51
N ASP A 50 7.63 -12.84 -4.18
CA ASP A 50 6.38 -12.09 -4.20
C ASP A 50 5.76 -12.01 -2.80
N GLY A 51 5.79 -13.11 -2.04
CA GLY A 51 5.32 -13.14 -0.66
C GLY A 51 6.09 -12.20 0.26
N PHE A 52 7.42 -12.13 0.12
CA PHE A 52 8.24 -11.20 0.88
C PHE A 52 7.95 -9.74 0.51
N GLN A 53 7.81 -9.42 -0.78
CA GLN A 53 7.47 -8.06 -1.20
C GLN A 53 6.12 -7.61 -0.64
N GLN A 54 5.08 -8.43 -0.77
CA GLN A 54 3.76 -8.12 -0.22
C GLN A 54 3.77 -7.98 1.31
N SER A 55 4.52 -8.84 2.01
CA SER A 55 4.68 -8.71 3.45
C SER A 55 5.38 -7.42 3.84
N ASN A 56 6.44 -7.02 3.11
CA ASN A 56 7.15 -5.78 3.35
C ASN A 56 6.23 -4.57 3.13
N PHE A 57 5.44 -4.53 2.05
CA PHE A 57 4.50 -3.44 1.80
C PHE A 57 3.46 -3.27 2.93
N ARG A 58 2.93 -4.40 3.45
CA ARG A 58 2.02 -4.35 4.59
C ARG A 58 2.70 -3.87 5.87
N GLN A 59 3.95 -4.27 6.11
CA GLN A 59 4.71 -3.84 7.28
C GLN A 59 5.13 -2.38 7.24
N VAL A 60 5.35 -1.78 6.08
CA VAL A 60 5.64 -0.36 5.93
C VAL A 60 4.37 0.50 5.81
N GLY A 61 3.20 -0.13 5.73
CA GLY A 61 1.90 0.53 5.73
C GLY A 61 1.38 0.91 4.34
N GLY A 62 2.05 0.51 3.24
CA GLY A 62 1.57 0.80 1.91
C GLY A 62 2.51 0.30 0.82
N PHE A 63 2.04 0.33 -0.44
CA PHE A 63 2.81 -0.15 -1.58
C PHE A 63 3.21 0.96 -2.58
N SER A 64 3.16 2.24 -2.16
CA SER A 64 3.74 3.35 -2.92
C SER A 64 5.23 3.13 -3.19
N HIS A 65 5.80 3.79 -4.22
CA HIS A 65 7.23 3.72 -4.49
C HIS A 65 8.07 4.45 -3.43
N GLY A 66 7.47 5.40 -2.74
CA GLY A 66 8.04 6.18 -1.65
C GLY A 66 7.23 7.43 -1.38
N GLY A 67 7.63 8.22 -0.39
CA GLY A 67 6.89 9.41 -0.02
C GLY A 67 7.75 10.46 0.64
N PHE A 68 7.21 11.68 0.61
CA PHE A 68 7.75 12.86 1.28
C PHE A 68 6.82 13.22 2.42
N LYS A 69 7.36 13.37 3.63
CA LYS A 69 6.56 13.48 4.85
C LYS A 69 6.72 14.84 5.52
N TYR A 70 5.69 15.21 6.26
CA TYR A 70 5.68 16.37 7.15
C TYR A 70 5.93 17.71 6.45
N MET A 71 5.39 17.85 5.25
CA MET A 71 5.53 19.04 4.42
C MET A 71 4.52 20.11 4.82
N THR A 72 4.86 21.37 4.53
CA THR A 72 3.89 22.45 4.47
C THR A 72 3.00 22.27 3.24
N GLN A 73 1.84 22.93 3.22
CA GLN A 73 0.96 22.94 2.05
C GLN A 73 1.68 23.43 0.79
N ALA A 74 2.48 24.47 0.92
CA ALA A 74 3.21 25.04 -0.23
C ALA A 74 4.21 24.03 -0.82
N GLN A 75 4.94 23.27 0.04
CA GLN A 75 5.86 22.23 -0.41
C GLN A 75 5.13 21.06 -1.10
N PHE A 76 3.99 20.64 -0.53
CA PHE A 76 3.15 19.60 -1.12
C PHE A 76 2.67 20.01 -2.52
N ASP A 77 2.13 21.22 -2.65
CA ASP A 77 1.62 21.74 -3.92
C ASP A 77 2.72 21.89 -4.98
N GLU A 78 3.94 22.18 -4.56
CA GLU A 78 5.09 22.28 -5.44
C GLU A 78 5.59 20.91 -5.92
N LEU A 79 5.70 19.92 -5.01
CA LEU A 79 6.29 18.62 -5.34
C LEU A 79 5.35 17.70 -6.10
N LYS A 80 4.04 17.72 -5.82
CA LYS A 80 3.05 16.79 -6.42
C LYS A 80 3.00 16.84 -7.94
N ASP A 81 3.37 17.97 -8.53
CA ASP A 81 3.34 18.21 -9.97
C ASP A 81 4.70 17.92 -10.67
N ASP A 82 5.70 17.36 -9.95
CA ASP A 82 6.99 17.02 -10.54
C ASP A 82 6.84 16.01 -11.71
N PRO A 83 7.53 16.25 -12.84
CA PRO A 83 7.40 15.43 -14.04
C PRO A 83 7.83 13.95 -13.88
N LEU A 84 8.52 13.57 -12.83
CA LEU A 84 8.89 12.17 -12.53
C LEU A 84 7.75 11.41 -11.83
N ILE A 85 6.79 12.12 -11.25
CA ILE A 85 5.63 11.52 -10.60
C ILE A 85 4.60 11.08 -11.64
N GLY A 86 4.17 9.84 -11.56
CA GLY A 86 3.11 9.27 -12.39
C GLY A 86 1.74 9.40 -11.75
N GLN A 87 1.66 9.09 -10.46
CA GLN A 87 0.49 9.24 -9.60
C GLN A 87 0.96 9.63 -8.21
N TRP A 88 0.13 10.35 -7.49
CA TRP A 88 0.38 10.72 -6.10
C TRP A 88 -0.84 10.46 -5.24
N GLY A 89 -0.59 10.28 -3.95
CA GLY A 89 -1.58 10.17 -2.89
C GLY A 89 -1.26 11.16 -1.78
N GLU A 90 -2.29 11.69 -1.15
CA GLU A 90 -2.20 12.63 -0.04
C GLU A 90 -2.65 11.98 1.24
N ARG A 91 -1.85 12.15 2.30
CA ARG A 91 -2.21 11.78 3.66
C ARG A 91 -1.89 12.88 4.63
N ARG A 92 -2.80 13.09 5.60
CA ARG A 92 -2.59 14.01 6.71
C ARG A 92 -2.90 13.31 8.03
N TYR A 93 -1.86 13.05 8.83
CA TYR A 93 -2.00 12.46 10.15
C TYR A 93 -2.53 13.50 11.13
N LEU A 94 -3.56 13.16 11.90
CA LEU A 94 -4.17 14.06 12.88
C LEU A 94 -3.85 13.64 14.31
N GLY A 95 -3.98 12.38 14.67
CA GLY A 95 -3.76 11.94 16.03
C GLY A 95 -4.06 10.47 16.25
N MET A 96 -3.96 10.06 17.53
CA MET A 96 -4.16 8.66 17.93
C MET A 96 -4.96 8.58 19.24
N PRO A 97 -5.94 7.67 19.35
CA PRO A 97 -6.55 7.33 20.62
C PRO A 97 -5.53 6.62 21.53
N ARG A 98 -5.40 7.05 22.78
CA ARG A 98 -4.42 6.51 23.73
C ARG A 98 -5.05 5.71 24.85
N GLU A 99 -6.32 5.97 25.14
CA GLU A 99 -7.06 5.31 26.22
C GLU A 99 -7.58 3.93 25.81
N ALA A 100 -7.96 3.11 26.78
CA ALA A 100 -8.60 1.83 26.51
C ALA A 100 -9.93 2.02 25.75
N PRO A 101 -10.23 1.15 24.77
CA PRO A 101 -9.57 -0.11 24.40
C PRO A 101 -8.38 0.02 23.44
N PHE A 102 -8.01 1.23 23.00
CA PHE A 102 -7.03 1.48 21.94
C PHE A 102 -5.56 1.46 22.43
N ASN A 103 -5.32 1.45 23.73
CA ASN A 103 -3.98 1.52 24.30
C ASN A 103 -3.03 0.35 23.93
N LYS A 104 -3.55 -0.68 23.25
CA LYS A 104 -2.77 -1.82 22.75
C LYS A 104 -2.87 -1.98 21.23
N ALA A 105 -3.59 -1.09 20.57
CA ALA A 105 -3.77 -1.09 19.13
C ALA A 105 -3.17 0.20 18.55
N HIS A 106 -2.41 0.08 17.47
CA HIS A 106 -1.94 1.25 16.74
C HIS A 106 -3.09 1.71 15.83
N VAL A 107 -3.83 2.72 16.25
CA VAL A 107 -4.94 3.31 15.50
C VAL A 107 -4.63 4.76 15.23
N GLU A 108 -4.67 5.16 13.96
CA GLU A 108 -4.40 6.52 13.52
C GLU A 108 -5.66 7.16 12.95
N VAL A 109 -5.97 8.37 13.41
CA VAL A 109 -6.99 9.24 12.81
C VAL A 109 -6.29 10.10 11.78
N SER A 110 -6.72 10.04 10.53
CA SER A 110 -6.06 10.71 9.41
C SER A 110 -7.02 11.00 8.26
N PHE A 111 -6.63 11.92 7.39
CA PHE A 111 -7.14 12.01 6.04
C PHE A 111 -6.27 11.19 5.09
N ALA A 112 -6.88 10.58 4.10
CA ALA A 112 -6.21 10.02 2.93
C ALA A 112 -7.10 10.19 1.70
N ASP A 113 -6.50 10.62 0.59
CA ASP A 113 -7.20 10.63 -0.69
C ASP A 113 -7.44 9.22 -1.24
N ALA A 114 -8.14 9.10 -2.35
CA ALA A 114 -8.48 7.78 -2.91
C ALA A 114 -7.26 6.95 -3.33
N ASN A 115 -6.18 7.59 -3.82
CA ASN A 115 -4.97 6.89 -4.19
C ASN A 115 -4.24 6.38 -2.94
N GLU A 116 -4.07 7.25 -1.97
CA GLU A 116 -3.38 6.92 -0.72
C GLU A 116 -4.14 5.84 0.07
N ALA A 117 -5.45 5.99 0.21
CA ALA A 117 -6.29 4.98 0.87
C ALA A 117 -6.14 3.60 0.21
N HIS A 118 -6.14 3.55 -1.14
CA HIS A 118 -5.90 2.33 -1.88
C HIS A 118 -4.50 1.76 -1.62
N TRP A 119 -3.46 2.59 -1.64
CA TRP A 119 -2.09 2.15 -1.40
C TRP A 119 -1.86 1.67 0.03
N MET A 120 -2.58 2.21 1.00
CA MET A 120 -2.58 1.81 2.40
C MET A 120 -3.48 0.59 2.70
N TYR A 121 -4.08 -0.05 1.69
CA TYR A 121 -5.04 -1.16 1.84
C TYR A 121 -6.32 -0.78 2.59
N CYS A 122 -6.73 0.47 2.50
CA CYS A 122 -7.94 1.02 3.13
C CYS A 122 -9.12 1.13 2.15
N ASP A 123 -9.22 0.19 1.20
CA ASP A 123 -10.35 0.16 0.25
C ASP A 123 -11.62 -0.35 0.94
N PRO A 124 -12.72 0.43 1.00
CA PRO A 124 -13.95 -0.03 1.60
C PRO A 124 -14.53 -1.26 0.87
N VAL A 125 -14.84 -2.33 1.61
CA VAL A 125 -15.59 -3.48 1.09
C VAL A 125 -17.08 -3.20 1.06
N GLU A 126 -17.56 -2.27 1.90
CA GLU A 126 -18.91 -1.74 1.90
C GLU A 126 -18.89 -0.24 2.18
N GLY A 127 -19.77 0.51 1.53
CA GLY A 127 -19.82 1.96 1.63
C GLY A 127 -18.80 2.68 0.75
N SER A 128 -18.22 3.76 1.24
CA SER A 128 -17.27 4.61 0.50
C SER A 128 -16.28 5.28 1.45
N LEU A 129 -15.25 5.90 0.90
CA LEU A 129 -14.42 6.86 1.64
C LEU A 129 -15.25 8.07 2.06
N PRO A 130 -14.85 8.77 3.16
CA PRO A 130 -15.56 9.93 3.68
C PRO A 130 -15.66 11.07 2.67
N GLN A 131 -16.79 11.77 2.68
CA GLN A 131 -17.02 12.90 1.78
C GLN A 131 -16.69 14.23 2.47
N GLU A 132 -16.11 15.16 1.73
CA GLU A 132 -15.78 16.49 2.22
C GLU A 132 -17.00 17.24 2.77
N GLY A 133 -16.78 17.99 3.86
CA GLY A 133 -17.81 18.77 4.53
C GLY A 133 -18.81 17.93 5.34
N THR A 134 -18.45 16.71 5.73
CA THR A 134 -19.28 15.82 6.55
C THR A 134 -18.53 15.32 7.78
N ASP A 135 -19.27 14.75 8.75
CA ASP A 135 -18.72 14.06 9.93
C ASP A 135 -18.55 12.55 9.65
N GLN A 136 -18.37 12.17 8.39
CA GLN A 136 -18.19 10.79 8.01
C GLN A 136 -16.81 10.28 8.39
N ALA A 137 -16.75 8.96 8.70
CA ALA A 137 -15.49 8.25 8.84
C ALA A 137 -15.57 6.85 8.23
N ALA A 138 -14.45 6.36 7.74
CA ALA A 138 -14.28 4.98 7.29
C ALA A 138 -13.15 4.31 8.07
N THR A 139 -13.29 3.02 8.41
CA THR A 139 -12.32 2.32 9.24
C THR A 139 -12.36 0.81 9.01
N ASP A 140 -11.41 0.08 9.59
CA ASP A 140 -11.38 -1.39 9.52
C ASP A 140 -12.27 -2.08 10.58
N THR A 141 -12.51 -3.37 10.36
CA THR A 141 -13.35 -4.18 11.26
C THR A 141 -12.79 -4.33 12.66
N HIS A 142 -11.46 -4.24 12.86
CA HIS A 142 -10.85 -4.32 14.19
C HIS A 142 -11.13 -3.06 15.02
N VAL A 143 -11.04 -1.89 14.41
CA VAL A 143 -11.42 -0.62 15.10
C VAL A 143 -12.87 -0.64 15.50
N LEU A 144 -13.77 -1.13 14.62
CA LEU A 144 -15.20 -1.29 14.96
C LEU A 144 -15.42 -2.28 16.11
N GLU A 145 -14.67 -3.38 16.16
CA GLU A 145 -14.71 -4.32 17.27
C GLU A 145 -14.25 -3.67 18.58
N LEU A 146 -13.16 -2.91 18.57
CA LEU A 146 -12.68 -2.16 19.74
C LEU A 146 -13.71 -1.14 20.25
N LEU A 147 -14.46 -0.51 19.35
CA LEU A 147 -15.56 0.38 19.67
C LEU A 147 -16.82 -0.33 20.14
N GLY A 148 -16.93 -1.65 19.93
CA GLY A 148 -18.13 -2.45 20.21
C GLY A 148 -19.28 -2.17 19.23
N ILE A 149 -18.96 -1.76 18.01
CA ILE A 149 -19.91 -1.34 16.97
C ILE A 149 -19.92 -2.38 15.85
N LYS A 150 -21.12 -2.65 15.34
CA LYS A 150 -21.26 -3.48 14.15
C LYS A 150 -20.89 -2.69 12.88
N PRO A 151 -20.37 -3.36 11.84
CA PRO A 151 -20.04 -2.72 10.56
C PRO A 151 -21.33 -2.41 9.76
N GLU A 152 -22.13 -1.46 10.24
CA GLU A 152 -23.37 -1.01 9.60
C GLU A 152 -23.22 0.45 9.17
N ILE A 153 -23.37 0.73 7.88
CA ILE A 153 -23.28 2.10 7.35
C ILE A 153 -24.32 2.99 8.00
N GLY A 154 -23.89 4.17 8.46
CA GLY A 154 -24.72 5.12 9.22
C GLY A 154 -24.64 4.93 10.73
N ALA A 155 -23.90 3.95 11.25
CA ALA A 155 -23.65 3.84 12.67
C ALA A 155 -22.85 5.05 13.18
N GLU A 156 -23.29 5.65 14.30
CA GLU A 156 -22.56 6.72 14.96
C GLU A 156 -21.60 6.16 15.99
N PHE A 157 -20.40 6.74 16.06
CA PHE A 157 -19.43 6.44 17.10
C PHE A 157 -18.65 7.67 17.53
N THR A 158 -18.21 7.64 18.79
CA THR A 158 -17.41 8.71 19.38
C THR A 158 -16.02 8.18 19.67
N LEU A 159 -15.01 8.96 19.28
CA LEU A 159 -13.60 8.65 19.47
C LEU A 159 -12.92 9.79 20.20
N THR A 160 -12.22 9.47 21.29
CA THR A 160 -11.33 10.40 22.00
C THR A 160 -9.90 10.11 21.61
N PHE A 161 -9.17 11.10 21.13
CA PHE A 161 -7.80 10.96 20.67
C PHE A 161 -6.97 12.20 20.92
N ASP A 162 -5.67 12.03 20.93
CA ASP A 162 -4.70 13.10 21.17
C ASP A 162 -4.27 13.72 19.83
N VAL A 163 -4.33 15.04 19.76
CA VAL A 163 -3.89 15.87 18.63
C VAL A 163 -2.81 16.82 19.15
N ASP A 164 -1.57 16.52 18.89
CA ASP A 164 -0.40 17.31 19.33
C ASP A 164 -0.40 17.65 20.84
N GLY A 165 -0.75 16.67 21.68
CA GLY A 165 -0.83 16.85 23.13
C GLY A 165 -2.17 17.42 23.62
N HIS A 166 -3.13 17.69 22.74
CA HIS A 166 -4.48 18.14 23.09
C HIS A 166 -5.48 16.99 22.91
N GLU A 167 -6.09 16.54 23.99
CA GLU A 167 -7.14 15.55 23.93
C GLU A 167 -8.42 16.15 23.34
N THR A 168 -8.97 15.52 22.31
CA THR A 168 -10.24 15.90 21.69
C THR A 168 -11.18 14.71 21.58
N THR A 169 -12.47 14.96 21.65
CA THR A 169 -13.52 13.94 21.49
C THR A 169 -14.40 14.33 20.34
N GLN A 170 -14.46 13.47 19.32
CA GLN A 170 -15.21 13.71 18.09
C GLN A 170 -16.22 12.59 17.85
N THR A 171 -17.37 12.94 17.29
CA THR A 171 -18.39 11.97 16.88
C THR A 171 -18.42 11.87 15.36
N PHE A 172 -18.43 10.66 14.86
CA PHE A 172 -18.40 10.36 13.43
C PHE A 172 -19.55 9.44 13.04
N THR A 173 -19.93 9.49 11.78
CA THR A 173 -20.88 8.57 11.16
C THR A 173 -20.13 7.62 10.23
N LEU A 174 -20.23 6.32 10.44
CA LEU A 174 -19.59 5.30 9.61
C LEU A 174 -20.13 5.35 8.18
N CYS A 175 -19.27 5.64 7.20
CA CYS A 175 -19.63 5.70 5.78
C CYS A 175 -19.03 4.58 4.94
N GLY A 176 -18.04 3.89 5.47
CA GLY A 176 -17.37 2.77 4.81
C GLY A 176 -16.49 1.97 5.78
N TRP A 177 -16.26 0.74 5.44
CA TRP A 177 -15.36 -0.11 6.23
C TRP A 177 -14.68 -1.17 5.35
N TRP A 178 -13.50 -1.65 5.81
CA TRP A 178 -12.73 -2.72 5.18
C TRP A 178 -12.33 -3.79 6.20
N GLU A 179 -11.95 -4.97 5.70
CA GLU A 179 -11.52 -6.06 6.55
C GLU A 179 -10.15 -5.76 7.16
N TYR A 180 -10.03 -6.04 8.46
CA TYR A 180 -8.76 -5.96 9.16
C TYR A 180 -7.74 -6.95 8.61
N ASP A 181 -6.51 -6.48 8.38
CA ASP A 181 -5.36 -7.32 8.02
C ASP A 181 -4.29 -7.16 9.11
N GLU A 182 -4.06 -8.23 9.89
CA GLU A 182 -3.08 -8.25 10.99
C GLU A 182 -1.62 -8.02 10.53
N ALA A 183 -1.33 -8.15 9.24
CA ALA A 183 -0.02 -7.89 8.68
C ALA A 183 0.27 -6.39 8.48
N ILE A 184 -0.76 -5.53 8.56
CA ILE A 184 -0.63 -4.07 8.43
C ILE A 184 -0.32 -3.47 9.80
N VAL A 185 0.69 -2.61 9.85
CA VAL A 185 1.23 -2.03 11.11
C VAL A 185 0.23 -1.13 11.84
N ALA A 186 -0.59 -0.38 11.12
CA ALA A 186 -1.52 0.58 11.68
C ALA A 186 -2.95 0.35 11.19
N ASN A 187 -3.91 0.50 12.09
CA ASN A 187 -5.31 0.62 11.75
C ASN A 187 -5.62 2.10 11.50
N HIS A 188 -6.54 2.39 10.60
CA HIS A 188 -6.85 3.76 10.23
C HIS A 188 -8.31 4.09 10.45
N VAL A 189 -8.57 5.28 11.00
CA VAL A 189 -9.85 5.95 10.96
C VAL A 189 -9.69 7.12 9.98
N LEU A 190 -10.17 6.92 8.75
CA LEU A 190 -10.10 7.94 7.71
C LEU A 190 -11.27 8.91 7.86
N ILE A 191 -10.98 10.20 7.88
CA ILE A 191 -11.95 11.29 7.96
C ILE A 191 -11.73 12.28 6.81
N PRO A 192 -12.69 13.17 6.47
CA PRO A 192 -12.51 14.17 5.42
C PRO A 192 -11.38 15.16 5.75
N GLU A 193 -10.74 15.73 4.74
CA GLU A 193 -9.72 16.76 4.91
C GLU A 193 -10.29 18.01 5.60
N SER A 194 -11.51 18.41 5.22
CA SER A 194 -12.24 19.49 5.88
C SER A 194 -12.36 19.28 7.39
N ARG A 195 -12.63 18.03 7.82
CA ARG A 195 -12.75 17.70 9.23
C ARG A 195 -11.40 17.73 9.94
N VAL A 196 -10.31 17.32 9.28
CA VAL A 196 -8.94 17.49 9.81
C VAL A 196 -8.68 18.97 10.08
N ASN A 197 -8.97 19.86 9.13
CA ASN A 197 -8.75 21.29 9.25
C ASN A 197 -9.58 21.92 10.39
N GLU A 198 -10.84 21.51 10.55
CA GLU A 198 -11.71 21.96 11.64
C GLU A 198 -11.15 21.57 13.01
N ILE A 199 -10.75 20.30 13.18
CA ILE A 199 -10.20 19.81 14.46
C ILE A 199 -8.86 20.48 14.78
N LEU A 200 -7.97 20.67 13.80
CA LEU A 200 -6.72 21.43 14.01
C LEU A 200 -7.00 22.86 14.47
N ALA A 201 -7.98 23.53 13.86
CA ALA A 201 -8.39 24.88 14.28
C ALA A 201 -9.01 24.90 15.70
N GLU A 202 -9.79 23.88 16.07
CA GLU A 202 -10.38 23.75 17.41
C GLU A 202 -9.30 23.62 18.50
N VAL A 203 -8.23 22.87 18.24
CA VAL A 203 -7.13 22.68 19.19
C VAL A 203 -6.03 23.73 19.08
N GLY A 204 -6.08 24.59 18.05
CA GLY A 204 -5.14 25.70 17.84
C GLY A 204 -3.80 25.28 17.24
N VAL A 205 -3.75 24.16 16.50
CA VAL A 205 -2.56 23.66 15.80
C VAL A 205 -2.56 24.20 14.36
N ASP A 206 -1.44 24.82 13.95
CA ASP A 206 -1.22 25.28 12.57
C ASP A 206 -0.25 24.32 11.85
N PRO A 207 -0.72 23.51 10.88
CA PRO A 207 0.12 22.52 10.19
C PRO A 207 1.25 23.15 9.35
N ASP A 208 1.16 24.44 9.03
CA ASP A 208 2.21 25.18 8.32
C ASP A 208 3.21 25.87 9.26
N SER A 209 2.93 25.92 10.54
CA SER A 209 3.84 26.50 11.53
C SER A 209 5.09 25.61 11.73
N PRO A 210 6.29 26.18 11.69
CA PRO A 210 7.50 25.42 12.01
C PRO A 210 7.59 25.00 13.50
N ASP A 211 6.84 25.64 14.37
CA ASP A 211 6.84 25.42 15.83
C ASP A 211 5.82 24.34 16.25
N ASP A 212 4.82 24.06 15.43
CA ASP A 212 3.76 23.07 15.69
C ASP A 212 4.12 21.75 15.04
N GLY A 213 4.77 20.87 15.67
CA GLY A 213 5.10 19.48 15.37
C GLY A 213 4.89 18.94 13.95
N MET A 214 4.46 17.67 13.85
CA MET A 214 4.21 16.98 12.58
C MET A 214 2.71 16.78 12.30
N THR A 215 1.87 17.13 13.25
CA THR A 215 0.42 16.90 13.23
C THR A 215 -0.25 17.76 12.15
N GLY A 216 -1.10 17.14 11.36
CA GLY A 216 -1.83 17.80 10.30
C GLY A 216 -1.03 18.16 9.05
N ARG A 217 0.30 17.95 9.06
CA ARG A 217 1.15 18.22 7.88
C ARG A 217 0.87 17.25 6.75
N TRP A 218 1.21 17.68 5.55
CA TRP A 218 1.01 16.92 4.32
C TRP A 218 2.07 15.86 4.12
N ASN A 219 1.64 14.65 3.81
CA ASN A 219 2.48 13.59 3.30
C ASN A 219 2.09 13.32 1.85
N LEU A 220 3.08 13.28 0.99
CA LEU A 220 2.96 13.00 -0.44
C LEU A 220 3.57 11.63 -0.72
N ASP A 221 2.74 10.60 -0.86
CA ASP A 221 3.18 9.31 -1.35
C ASP A 221 3.08 9.27 -2.87
N VAL A 222 4.02 8.60 -3.54
CA VAL A 222 4.14 8.67 -5.00
C VAL A 222 4.35 7.32 -5.66
N MET A 223 3.75 7.17 -6.83
CA MET A 223 4.11 6.21 -7.84
C MET A 223 4.87 6.95 -8.95
N LEU A 224 6.13 6.61 -9.15
CA LEU A 224 6.93 7.16 -10.23
C LEU A 224 6.44 6.67 -11.59
N LYS A 225 6.76 7.37 -12.66
CA LYS A 225 6.42 6.96 -14.02
C LYS A 225 6.98 5.57 -14.34
N SER A 226 6.32 4.86 -15.23
CA SER A 226 6.60 3.46 -15.58
C SER A 226 7.97 3.19 -16.19
N ASP A 227 8.70 4.22 -16.61
CA ASP A 227 10.06 4.15 -17.14
C ASP A 227 11.14 4.32 -16.06
N SER A 228 10.77 4.67 -14.83
CA SER A 228 11.69 4.70 -13.70
C SER A 228 12.27 3.30 -13.43
N ARG A 229 13.59 3.22 -13.36
CA ARG A 229 14.33 1.98 -13.05
C ARG A 229 15.11 2.07 -11.75
N HIS A 230 15.14 3.25 -11.13
CA HIS A 230 15.93 3.55 -9.95
C HIS A 230 15.14 4.46 -9.01
N ILE A 231 14.22 3.84 -8.27
CA ILE A 231 13.24 4.53 -7.41
C ILE A 231 13.93 5.55 -6.50
N GLU A 232 14.92 5.13 -5.72
CA GLU A 232 15.63 5.99 -4.77
C GLU A 232 16.27 7.20 -5.46
N ARG A 233 16.95 6.99 -6.59
CA ARG A 233 17.56 8.08 -7.36
C ARG A 233 16.51 9.06 -7.86
N ASP A 234 15.41 8.56 -8.39
CA ASP A 234 14.37 9.38 -9.00
C ASP A 234 13.57 10.13 -7.93
N LEU A 235 13.38 9.57 -6.72
CA LEU A 235 12.84 10.27 -5.57
C LEU A 235 13.77 11.40 -5.09
N ASN A 236 15.08 11.15 -5.00
CA ASN A 236 16.05 12.20 -4.67
C ASN A 236 16.10 13.29 -5.74
N GLN A 237 15.95 12.92 -7.02
CA GLN A 237 15.90 13.89 -8.12
C GLN A 237 14.69 14.83 -8.04
N ILE A 238 13.53 14.35 -7.56
CA ILE A 238 12.36 15.18 -7.29
C ILE A 238 12.70 16.28 -6.28
N LEU A 239 13.33 15.91 -5.16
CA LEU A 239 13.76 16.91 -4.17
C LEU A 239 14.75 17.91 -4.73
N GLU A 240 15.75 17.46 -5.47
CA GLU A 240 16.76 18.33 -6.10
C GLU A 240 16.15 19.29 -7.12
N ASN A 241 15.17 18.84 -7.92
CA ASN A 241 14.45 19.67 -8.89
C ASN A 241 13.80 20.89 -8.26
N HIS A 242 13.39 20.77 -7.00
CA HIS A 242 12.71 21.82 -6.23
C HIS A 242 13.61 22.47 -5.17
N GLY A 243 14.91 22.14 -5.18
CA GLY A 243 15.90 22.77 -4.28
C GLY A 243 15.87 22.25 -2.84
N TYR A 244 15.21 21.12 -2.58
CA TYR A 244 15.20 20.43 -1.30
C TYR A 244 16.34 19.41 -1.22
N GLN A 245 16.78 19.09 0.00
CA GLN A 245 17.74 18.04 0.26
C GLN A 245 17.04 16.90 0.99
N SER A 246 17.38 15.65 0.64
CA SER A 246 16.99 14.50 1.43
C SER A 246 17.69 14.58 2.79
N GLU A 247 16.94 14.80 3.85
CA GLU A 247 17.42 14.50 5.19
C GLU A 247 17.38 12.97 5.33
N THR A 248 18.51 12.34 5.04
CA THR A 248 18.71 10.92 5.38
C THR A 248 18.77 10.82 6.89
N ALA A 249 17.66 10.40 7.48
CA ALA A 249 17.61 9.96 8.87
C ALA A 249 18.34 8.63 9.03
#